data_fc31efc62fd307f9a41114c5f9358894
#
_entry.id   fc31efc62fd307f9a41114c5f9358894
#
_cell.length_a   1.000
_cell.length_b   1.000
_cell.length_c   1.000
_cell.angle_alpha   90.00
_cell.angle_beta   90.00
_cell.angle_gamma   90.00
#
_symmetry.space_group_name_H-M   'P 1'
#
loop_
_entity.id
_entity.type
_entity.pdbx_description
1 polymer ?
#
loop_
_entity_poly.entity_id
_entity_poly.type
_entity_poly.pdbx_seq_one_letter_code
_entity_poly.pdbx_strand_id
1 'polypeptide(L)'
;VCGGFAAPLQHADRALVVTANDFDSIFAMNRIVSAINAKSKNYAVRVGGAIANRSENIDQIERFNAQTGLKTLAHFPNLDIFRESRLKKSTLFEMPDLPEVRAVQDEYLRLAANLLAGTDALDAKPLRDRDIFDLLGFD
;
A
#
# COMPACT_ATOMS: atom_id res chain seq x y z
N VAL A 1 -4.62 -13.55 8.33
CA VAL A 1 -5.30 -13.05 7.12
C VAL A 1 -6.70 -13.62 7.09
N CYS A 2 -7.72 -12.78 7.07
CA CYS A 2 -9.11 -13.23 7.07
C CYS A 2 -9.52 -13.84 5.71
N GLY A 3 -10.55 -14.70 5.72
CA GLY A 3 -11.03 -15.38 4.51
C GLY A 3 -11.48 -14.42 3.39
N GLY A 4 -11.98 -13.23 3.75
CA GLY A 4 -12.35 -12.20 2.80
C GLY A 4 -11.17 -11.60 2.00
N PHE A 5 -9.97 -11.74 2.50
CA PHE A 5 -8.75 -11.36 1.77
C PHE A 5 -8.31 -12.42 0.76
N ALA A 6 -8.41 -13.68 1.13
CA ALA A 6 -7.85 -14.77 0.32
C ALA A 6 -8.64 -15.04 -0.97
N ALA A 7 -9.97 -14.95 -0.92
CA ALA A 7 -10.83 -15.28 -2.05
C ALA A 7 -10.62 -14.38 -3.27
N PRO A 8 -10.55 -13.03 -3.15
CA PRO A 8 -10.33 -12.15 -4.30
C PRO A 8 -8.99 -12.37 -5.01
N LEU A 9 -7.96 -12.86 -4.31
CA LEU A 9 -6.63 -13.07 -4.89
C LEU A 9 -6.65 -14.12 -6.03
N GLN A 10 -7.62 -15.02 -6.05
CA GLN A 10 -7.76 -16.01 -7.12
C GLN A 10 -8.13 -15.38 -8.47
N HIS A 11 -8.72 -14.19 -8.44
CA HIS A 11 -9.21 -13.49 -9.63
C HIS A 11 -8.43 -12.21 -9.93
N ALA A 12 -7.42 -11.89 -9.14
CA ALA A 12 -6.63 -10.68 -9.30
C ALA A 12 -5.39 -10.93 -10.17
N ASP A 13 -5.00 -9.91 -10.92
CA ASP A 13 -3.72 -9.88 -11.65
C ASP A 13 -2.63 -9.25 -10.80
N ARG A 14 -2.97 -8.20 -10.08
CA ARG A 14 -2.07 -7.48 -9.17
C ARG A 14 -2.73 -7.27 -7.82
N ALA A 15 -1.94 -7.36 -6.77
CA ALA A 15 -2.33 -7.02 -5.42
C ALA A 15 -1.50 -5.81 -4.94
N LEU A 16 -2.17 -4.75 -4.53
CA LEU A 16 -1.55 -3.57 -3.94
C LEU A 16 -1.72 -3.64 -2.43
N VAL A 17 -0.63 -3.43 -1.70
CA VAL A 17 -0.67 -3.50 -0.23
C VAL A 17 -0.73 -2.09 0.33
N VAL A 18 -1.80 -1.77 1.03
CA VAL A 18 -1.97 -0.48 1.71
C VAL A 18 -1.40 -0.60 3.13
N THR A 19 -0.49 0.29 3.49
CA THR A 19 0.17 0.29 4.80
C THR A 19 0.32 1.70 5.35
N ALA A 20 0.54 1.81 6.66
CA ALA A 20 1.01 3.03 7.31
C ALA A 20 2.47 2.85 7.76
N ASN A 21 3.11 3.94 8.21
CA ASN A 21 4.54 3.97 8.55
C ASN A 21 4.81 3.57 10.00
N ASP A 22 3.99 2.72 10.59
CA ASP A 22 4.20 2.16 11.92
C ASP A 22 4.62 0.68 11.84
N PHE A 23 5.21 0.19 12.92
CA PHE A 23 5.71 -1.18 12.98
C PHE A 23 4.63 -2.22 12.68
N ASP A 24 3.48 -2.11 13.34
CA ASP A 24 2.42 -3.11 13.21
C ASP A 24 1.88 -3.19 11.79
N SER A 25 1.71 -2.04 11.13
CA SER A 25 1.26 -1.96 9.75
C SER A 25 2.28 -2.59 8.79
N ILE A 26 3.57 -2.32 8.98
CA ILE A 26 4.63 -2.87 8.13
C ILE A 26 4.79 -4.38 8.39
N PHE A 27 4.68 -4.80 9.64
CA PHE A 27 4.69 -6.23 9.99
C PHE A 27 3.52 -6.97 9.32
N ALA A 28 2.31 -6.36 9.34
CA ALA A 28 1.15 -6.90 8.65
C ALA A 28 1.37 -6.94 7.13
N MET A 29 1.97 -5.89 6.55
CA MET A 29 2.33 -5.87 5.13
C MET A 29 3.22 -7.05 4.75
N ASN A 30 4.21 -7.36 5.56
CA ASN A 30 5.09 -8.52 5.32
C ASN A 30 4.30 -9.83 5.28
N ARG A 31 3.35 -10.01 6.19
CA ARG A 31 2.46 -11.18 6.22
C ARG A 31 1.57 -11.26 4.99
N ILE A 32 1.06 -10.12 4.54
CA ILE A 32 0.24 -10.01 3.32
C ILE A 32 1.07 -10.39 2.08
N VAL A 33 2.31 -9.90 1.96
CA VAL A 33 3.21 -10.27 0.87
C VAL A 33 3.47 -11.76 0.85
N SER A 34 3.70 -12.38 2.01
CA SER A 34 3.84 -13.83 2.12
C SER A 34 2.61 -14.58 1.63
N ALA A 35 1.42 -14.09 1.98
CA ALA A 35 0.15 -14.70 1.56
C ALA A 35 -0.07 -14.59 0.05
N ILE A 36 0.25 -13.43 -0.54
CA ILE A 36 0.17 -13.23 -1.99
C ILE A 36 1.13 -14.17 -2.71
N ASN A 37 2.37 -14.28 -2.24
CA ASN A 37 3.36 -15.18 -2.82
C ASN A 37 2.93 -16.64 -2.75
N ALA A 38 2.28 -17.06 -1.66
CA ALA A 38 1.73 -18.40 -1.56
C ALA A 38 0.63 -18.65 -2.62
N LYS A 39 -0.23 -17.68 -2.86
CA LYS A 39 -1.27 -17.74 -3.90
C LYS A 39 -0.70 -17.70 -5.30
N SER A 40 0.39 -17.00 -5.52
CA SER A 40 1.03 -16.86 -6.85
C SER A 40 1.54 -18.19 -7.42
N LYS A 41 1.68 -19.22 -6.60
CA LYS A 41 2.06 -20.56 -7.05
C LYS A 41 0.97 -21.23 -7.90
N ASN A 42 -0.29 -20.89 -7.65
CA ASN A 42 -1.44 -21.51 -8.30
C ASN A 42 -2.31 -20.52 -9.11
N TYR A 43 -2.09 -19.21 -8.94
CA TYR A 43 -2.88 -18.16 -9.55
C TYR A 43 -2.00 -17.08 -10.17
N ALA A 44 -2.58 -16.28 -11.08
CA ALA A 44 -1.86 -15.25 -11.81
C ALA A 44 -1.45 -14.04 -10.95
N VAL A 45 -2.00 -13.90 -9.73
CA VAL A 45 -1.77 -12.74 -8.88
C VAL A 45 -0.29 -12.55 -8.53
N ARG A 46 0.18 -11.30 -8.66
CA ARG A 46 1.52 -10.87 -8.24
C ARG A 46 1.40 -9.58 -7.46
N VAL A 47 2.36 -9.32 -6.59
CA VAL A 47 2.42 -8.02 -5.88
C VAL A 47 2.72 -6.93 -6.89
N GLY A 48 1.93 -5.86 -6.87
CA GLY A 48 2.12 -4.69 -7.73
C GLY A 48 2.87 -3.55 -7.05
N GLY A 49 2.84 -3.49 -5.74
CA GLY A 49 3.50 -2.46 -4.95
C GLY A 49 2.78 -2.13 -3.66
N ALA A 50 3.30 -1.14 -2.94
CA ALA A 50 2.74 -0.63 -1.70
C ALA A 50 2.11 0.75 -1.90
N ILE A 51 1.08 1.04 -1.13
CA ILE A 51 0.49 2.37 -1.00
C ILE A 51 0.73 2.81 0.44
N ALA A 52 1.49 3.90 0.61
CA ALA A 52 1.71 4.52 1.91
C ALA A 52 0.51 5.40 2.25
N ASN A 53 -0.22 5.02 3.28
CA ASN A 53 -1.45 5.70 3.67
C ASN A 53 -1.36 6.24 5.10
N ARG A 54 -1.99 7.37 5.37
CA ARG A 54 -2.06 8.00 6.69
C ARG A 54 -0.68 8.23 7.33
N SER A 55 0.31 8.59 6.54
CA SER A 55 1.69 8.73 6.99
C SER A 55 2.34 9.98 6.44
N GLU A 56 2.79 10.88 7.32
CA GLU A 56 3.59 12.05 6.95
C GLU A 56 4.98 11.61 6.49
N ASN A 57 5.64 10.80 7.31
CA ASN A 57 6.93 10.19 7.03
C ASN A 57 6.72 8.74 6.56
N ILE A 58 7.44 8.32 5.54
CA ILE A 58 7.37 6.96 4.99
C ILE A 58 8.73 6.24 5.01
N ASP A 59 9.68 6.72 5.82
CA ASP A 59 11.04 6.15 5.87
C ASP A 59 11.05 4.66 6.22
N GLN A 60 10.20 4.23 7.14
CA GLN A 60 10.09 2.83 7.54
C GLN A 60 9.57 1.97 6.39
N ILE A 61 8.57 2.47 5.67
CA ILE A 61 8.01 1.80 4.49
C ILE A 61 9.10 1.67 3.41
N GLU A 62 9.84 2.73 3.14
CA GLU A 62 10.88 2.72 2.10
C GLU A 62 12.04 1.79 2.47
N ARG A 63 12.42 1.70 3.75
CA ARG A 63 13.40 0.72 4.23
C ARG A 63 12.93 -0.70 3.97
N PHE A 64 11.69 -1.00 4.32
CA PHE A 64 11.09 -2.30 4.08
C PHE A 64 11.04 -2.62 2.57
N ASN A 65 10.59 -1.68 1.76
CA ASN A 65 10.52 -1.84 0.31
C ASN A 65 11.88 -2.15 -0.31
N ALA A 66 12.93 -1.45 0.11
CA ALA A 66 14.29 -1.67 -0.37
C ALA A 66 14.80 -3.09 -0.07
N GLN A 67 14.41 -3.68 1.07
CA GLN A 67 14.82 -5.02 1.46
C GLN A 67 13.99 -6.14 0.81
N THR A 68 12.78 -5.83 0.40
CA THR A 68 11.83 -6.85 -0.08
C THR A 68 11.59 -6.82 -1.59
N GLY A 69 12.10 -5.82 -2.29
CA GLY A 69 11.85 -5.64 -3.71
C GLY A 69 10.51 -5.00 -4.04
N LEU A 70 9.85 -4.41 -3.03
CA LEU A 70 8.66 -3.60 -3.23
C LEU A 70 9.02 -2.16 -3.60
N LYS A 71 8.03 -1.41 -4.06
CA LYS A 71 8.09 0.05 -4.26
C LYS A 71 6.78 0.69 -3.88
N THR A 72 6.85 1.95 -3.45
CA THR A 72 5.69 2.76 -3.15
C THR A 72 5.09 3.31 -4.44
N LEU A 73 3.84 2.99 -4.71
CA LEU A 73 3.10 3.46 -5.88
C LEU A 73 2.39 4.79 -5.62
N ALA A 74 1.98 5.03 -4.39
CA ALA A 74 1.31 6.27 -3.99
C ALA A 74 1.55 6.54 -2.51
N HIS A 75 1.52 7.83 -2.14
CA HIS A 75 1.68 8.30 -0.77
C HIS A 75 0.56 9.28 -0.43
N PHE A 76 -0.21 8.96 0.60
CA PHE A 76 -1.28 9.79 1.13
C PHE A 76 -0.96 10.16 2.58
N PRO A 77 -0.62 11.43 2.86
CA PRO A 77 -0.38 11.90 4.22
C PRO A 77 -1.62 11.83 5.10
N ASN A 78 -1.45 11.96 6.40
CA ASN A 78 -2.57 11.99 7.35
C ASN A 78 -3.19 13.40 7.40
N LEU A 79 -4.13 13.68 6.52
CA LEU A 79 -4.74 15.00 6.35
C LEU A 79 -6.19 15.03 6.85
N ASP A 80 -6.60 16.16 7.44
CA ASP A 80 -7.97 16.36 7.93
C ASP A 80 -9.03 16.29 6.82
N ILE A 81 -8.66 16.62 5.60
CA ILE A 81 -9.57 16.57 4.45
C ILE A 81 -10.18 15.18 4.22
N PHE A 82 -9.47 14.11 4.57
CA PHE A 82 -10.01 12.75 4.50
C PHE A 82 -11.15 12.53 5.50
N ARG A 83 -11.01 13.08 6.70
CA ARG A 83 -12.07 13.04 7.71
C ARG A 83 -13.25 13.91 7.29
N GLU A 84 -12.98 15.11 6.81
CA GLU A 84 -14.01 16.04 6.34
C GLU A 84 -14.83 15.45 5.20
N SER A 85 -14.20 14.86 4.21
CA SER A 85 -14.90 14.23 3.08
C SER A 85 -15.86 13.15 3.54
N ARG A 86 -15.44 12.32 4.49
CA ARG A 86 -16.29 11.28 5.08
C ARG A 86 -17.49 11.86 5.84
N LEU A 87 -17.26 12.91 6.64
CA LEU A 87 -18.33 13.59 7.37
C LEU A 87 -19.35 14.24 6.43
N LYS A 88 -18.89 14.78 5.32
CA LYS A 88 -19.72 15.37 4.27
C LYS A 88 -20.34 14.32 3.33
N LYS A 89 -20.00 13.05 3.48
CA LYS A 89 -20.40 11.95 2.60
C LYS A 89 -20.09 12.23 1.13
N SER A 90 -18.92 12.84 0.88
CA SER A 90 -18.44 13.21 -0.44
C SER A 90 -17.07 12.60 -0.70
N THR A 91 -16.72 12.45 -1.96
CA THR A 91 -15.36 12.10 -2.36
C THR A 91 -14.46 13.34 -2.30
N LEU A 92 -13.14 13.14 -2.34
CA LEU A 92 -12.20 14.27 -2.44
C LEU A 92 -12.36 15.06 -3.75
N PHE A 93 -12.91 14.43 -4.79
CA PHE A 93 -13.17 15.10 -6.08
C PHE A 93 -14.41 16.02 -6.07
N GLU A 94 -15.22 15.90 -5.03
CA GLU A 94 -16.38 16.78 -4.78
C GLU A 94 -16.11 17.86 -3.73
N MET A 95 -14.90 17.85 -3.15
CA MET A 95 -14.46 18.84 -2.17
C MET A 95 -14.10 20.18 -2.87
N PRO A 96 -14.13 21.32 -2.13
CA PRO A 96 -13.70 22.61 -2.66
C PRO A 96 -12.26 22.57 -3.23
N ASP A 97 -12.01 23.37 -4.25
CA ASP A 97 -10.71 23.47 -4.90
C ASP A 97 -9.69 24.22 -4.03
N LEU A 98 -9.07 23.49 -3.12
CA LEU A 98 -7.99 23.95 -2.24
C LEU A 98 -6.68 23.26 -2.65
N PRO A 99 -5.50 23.91 -2.44
CA PRO A 99 -4.21 23.32 -2.82
C PRO A 99 -3.98 21.91 -2.23
N GLU A 100 -4.35 21.70 -0.97
CA GLU A 100 -4.25 20.43 -0.27
C GLU A 100 -5.14 19.36 -0.90
N VAL A 101 -6.35 19.70 -1.27
CA VAL A 101 -7.29 18.81 -1.95
C VAL A 101 -6.77 18.43 -3.33
N ARG A 102 -6.29 19.42 -4.10
CA ARG A 102 -5.70 19.18 -5.42
C ARG A 102 -4.50 18.25 -5.38
N ALA A 103 -3.62 18.42 -4.40
CA ALA A 103 -2.44 17.55 -4.23
C ALA A 103 -2.84 16.09 -4.06
N VAL A 104 -3.87 15.81 -3.26
CA VAL A 104 -4.37 14.44 -3.06
C VAL A 104 -5.11 13.93 -4.29
N GLN A 105 -5.91 14.76 -4.95
CA GLN A 105 -6.56 14.40 -6.21
C GLN A 105 -5.52 13.99 -7.27
N ASP A 106 -4.44 14.76 -7.40
CA ASP A 106 -3.36 14.49 -8.36
C ASP A 106 -2.67 13.15 -8.03
N GLU A 107 -2.47 12.84 -6.76
CA GLU A 107 -1.90 11.56 -6.33
C GLU A 107 -2.81 10.37 -6.69
N TYR A 108 -4.12 10.51 -6.47
CA TYR A 108 -5.09 9.49 -6.92
C TYR A 108 -5.10 9.31 -8.43
N LEU A 109 -5.07 10.41 -9.18
CA LEU A 109 -5.05 10.35 -10.66
C LEU A 109 -3.77 9.71 -11.17
N ARG A 110 -2.62 10.00 -10.55
CA ARG A 110 -1.35 9.39 -10.88
C ARG A 110 -1.37 7.88 -10.62
N LEU A 111 -1.92 7.45 -9.48
CA LEU A 111 -2.09 6.04 -9.15
C LEU A 111 -3.02 5.35 -10.17
N ALA A 112 -4.16 5.97 -10.49
CA ALA A 112 -5.11 5.43 -11.47
C ALA A 112 -4.47 5.28 -12.85
N ALA A 113 -3.68 6.26 -13.29
CA ALA A 113 -2.96 6.20 -14.55
C ALA A 113 -1.94 5.04 -14.58
N ASN A 114 -1.23 4.81 -13.47
CA ASN A 114 -0.31 3.68 -13.32
C ASN A 114 -1.06 2.34 -13.46
N LEU A 115 -2.20 2.21 -12.81
CA LEU A 115 -3.01 0.98 -12.88
C LEU A 115 -3.56 0.73 -14.28
N LEU A 116 -4.02 1.79 -14.97
CA LEU A 116 -4.53 1.69 -16.35
C LEU A 116 -3.44 1.34 -17.35
N ALA A 117 -2.24 1.85 -17.18
CA ALA A 117 -1.09 1.54 -18.04
C ALA A 117 -0.54 0.12 -17.84
N GLY A 118 -0.95 -0.55 -16.77
CA GLY A 118 -0.46 -1.86 -16.37
C GLY A 118 0.64 -1.77 -15.32
N THR A 119 0.32 -2.16 -14.09
CA THR A 119 1.26 -2.19 -12.98
C THR A 119 2.20 -3.39 -13.13
N ASP A 120 3.50 -3.19 -12.92
CA ASP A 120 4.50 -4.25 -12.97
C ASP A 120 4.22 -5.33 -11.92
N ALA A 121 4.54 -6.57 -12.28
CA ALA A 121 4.62 -7.67 -11.33
C ALA A 121 5.95 -7.62 -10.60
N LEU A 122 5.93 -7.45 -9.28
CA LEU A 122 7.15 -7.39 -8.47
C LEU A 122 7.48 -8.77 -7.90
N ASP A 123 8.75 -9.13 -7.92
CA ASP A 123 9.27 -10.31 -7.22
C ASP A 123 9.58 -9.92 -5.77
N ALA A 124 8.54 -9.79 -4.97
CA ALA A 124 8.66 -9.39 -3.58
C ALA A 124 9.04 -10.59 -2.69
N LYS A 125 10.07 -10.40 -1.86
CA LYS A 125 10.59 -11.41 -0.95
C LYS A 125 10.35 -10.97 0.50
N PRO A 126 9.37 -11.56 1.20
CA PRO A 126 9.07 -11.20 2.57
C PRO A 126 10.26 -11.50 3.49
N LEU A 127 10.38 -10.70 4.55
CA LEU A 127 11.41 -10.87 5.56
C LEU A 127 10.97 -11.88 6.63
N ARG A 128 11.94 -12.46 7.32
CA ARG A 128 11.67 -13.18 8.58
C ARG A 128 11.30 -12.17 9.66
N ASP A 129 10.48 -12.54 10.60
CA ASP A 129 10.03 -11.65 11.68
C ASP A 129 11.19 -10.95 12.38
N ARG A 130 12.27 -11.69 12.68
CA ARG A 130 13.48 -11.15 13.30
C ARG A 130 14.10 -10.01 12.45
N ASP A 131 14.17 -10.20 11.16
CA ASP A 131 14.81 -9.23 10.27
C ASP A 131 13.99 -7.93 10.19
N ILE A 132 12.68 -8.00 10.42
CA ILE A 132 11.82 -6.80 10.49
C ILE A 132 12.12 -6.00 11.77
N PHE A 133 12.30 -6.67 12.92
CA PHE A 133 12.67 -6.00 14.16
C PHE A 133 14.01 -5.27 14.01
N ASP A 134 15.01 -5.92 13.43
CA ASP A 134 16.33 -5.34 13.20
C ASP A 134 16.24 -4.16 12.23
N LEU A 135 15.45 -4.28 11.15
CA LEU A 135 15.30 -3.25 10.13
C LEU A 135 14.64 -1.98 10.65
N LEU A 136 13.62 -2.11 11.50
CA LEU A 136 12.81 -0.99 11.97
C LEU A 136 13.34 -0.36 13.27
N GLY A 137 14.48 -0.82 13.77
CA GLY A 137 15.18 -0.20 14.90
C GLY A 137 14.59 -0.50 16.26
N PHE A 138 13.94 -1.65 16.42
CA PHE A 138 13.54 -2.17 17.72
C PHE A 138 14.65 -3.06 18.25
N ASP A 139 15.47 -2.50 19.11
CA ASP A 139 16.52 -3.24 19.83
C ASP A 139 15.91 -4.10 20.94
#